data_77b3fcef5fc1301d78d029d0d1886947
#
_entry.id   77b3fcef5fc1301d78d029d0d1886947
#
_cell.length_a   1.000
_cell.length_b   1.000
_cell.length_c   1.000
_cell.angle_alpha   90.00
_cell.angle_beta   90.00
_cell.angle_gamma   90.00
#
_symmetry.space_group_name_H-M   'P 1'
#
loop_
_entity.id
_entity.type
_entity.pdbx_description
1 polymer ?
#
loop_
_entity_poly.entity_id
_entity_poly.type
_entity_poly.pdbx_seq_one_letter_code
_entity_poly.pdbx_strand_id
1 'polypeptide(L)'
;MDFLLEPNIAYLILLGGILLSLMAIVTPGTGLFEVGAFFCLALAGYAVYNLSFNWWAIVLLVLSVVPFIYSIQKPKRELYLGLSIVLLVLGSVFLFAVDGWKPAVNPFVALVTSGLISTFLWIVVRKTVQVASARPTHDLELLMGLTGEARSNIYEEGSVYVAGEMWSARSNEHIPAGSSIRVVRREGFILVVEKIG
;
A
#
# COMPACT_ATOMS: atom_id res chain seq x y z
N MET A 1 -0.30 20.30 -32.76
CA MET A 1 -0.95 19.63 -31.59
C MET A 1 -1.46 18.22 -31.91
N ASP A 2 -1.29 17.77 -33.13
CA ASP A 2 -1.78 16.44 -33.60
C ASP A 2 -1.14 15.26 -32.86
N PHE A 3 0.06 15.42 -32.34
CA PHE A 3 0.77 14.39 -31.55
C PHE A 3 0.01 13.97 -30.27
N LEU A 4 -0.62 14.89 -29.56
CA LEU A 4 -1.40 14.57 -28.35
C LEU A 4 -2.73 13.86 -28.64
N LEU A 5 -3.20 13.97 -29.87
CA LEU A 5 -4.44 13.34 -30.35
C LEU A 5 -4.19 11.97 -30.99
N GLU A 6 -2.95 11.50 -31.00
CA GLU A 6 -2.64 10.14 -31.41
C GLU A 6 -3.04 9.16 -30.28
N PRO A 7 -3.92 8.16 -30.54
CA PRO A 7 -4.51 7.30 -29.51
C PRO A 7 -3.49 6.60 -28.61
N ASN A 8 -2.34 6.16 -29.15
CA ASN A 8 -1.30 5.50 -28.36
C ASN A 8 -0.67 6.46 -27.35
N ILE A 9 -0.43 7.70 -27.77
CA ILE A 9 0.17 8.73 -26.93
C ILE A 9 -0.81 9.20 -25.87
N ALA A 10 -2.06 9.46 -26.25
CA ALA A 10 -3.13 9.82 -25.33
C ALA A 10 -3.31 8.73 -24.24
N TYR A 11 -3.28 7.47 -24.65
CA TYR A 11 -3.34 6.31 -23.74
C TYR A 11 -2.14 6.26 -22.77
N LEU A 12 -0.92 6.44 -23.27
CA LEU A 12 0.29 6.42 -22.43
C LEU A 12 0.32 7.58 -21.43
N ILE A 13 -0.11 8.77 -21.86
CA ILE A 13 -0.22 9.94 -20.98
C ILE A 13 -1.28 9.70 -19.89
N LEU A 14 -2.43 9.12 -20.26
CA LEU A 14 -3.48 8.78 -19.30
C LEU A 14 -2.99 7.77 -18.26
N LEU A 15 -2.33 6.69 -18.71
CA LEU A 15 -1.76 5.69 -17.81
C LEU A 15 -0.67 6.28 -16.90
N GLY A 16 0.21 7.12 -17.47
CA GLY A 16 1.22 7.84 -16.70
C GLY A 16 0.61 8.71 -15.61
N GLY A 17 -0.45 9.45 -15.95
CA GLY A 17 -1.20 10.27 -14.99
C GLY A 17 -1.84 9.46 -13.87
N ILE A 18 -2.46 8.32 -14.19
CA ILE A 18 -3.05 7.41 -13.21
C ILE A 18 -1.95 6.84 -12.30
N LEU A 19 -0.84 6.37 -12.87
CA LEU A 19 0.26 5.82 -12.10
C LEU A 19 0.89 6.85 -11.15
N LEU A 20 1.14 8.07 -11.64
CA LEU A 20 1.66 9.16 -10.82
C LEU A 20 0.67 9.56 -9.71
N SER A 21 -0.64 9.55 -9.99
CA SER A 21 -1.67 9.79 -8.96
C SER A 21 -1.63 8.74 -7.86
N LEU A 22 -1.49 7.46 -8.22
CA LEU A 22 -1.34 6.38 -7.25
C LEU A 22 -0.06 6.52 -6.42
N MET A 23 1.05 6.92 -7.06
CA MET A 23 2.31 7.18 -6.35
C MET A 23 2.17 8.38 -5.39
N ALA A 24 1.48 9.44 -5.79
CA ALA A 24 1.20 10.59 -4.92
C ALA A 24 0.41 10.20 -3.66
N ILE A 25 -0.54 9.27 -3.78
CA ILE A 25 -1.31 8.75 -2.63
C ILE A 25 -0.42 7.92 -1.70
N VAL A 26 0.48 7.08 -2.26
CA VAL A 26 1.36 6.21 -1.48
C VAL A 26 2.52 6.96 -0.83
N THR A 27 3.02 8.02 -1.47
CA THR A 27 4.15 8.84 -1.00
C THR A 27 3.78 10.32 -0.95
N PRO A 28 2.85 10.71 -0.06
CA PRO A 28 2.39 12.09 -0.01
C PRO A 28 3.51 13.06 0.42
N GLY A 29 3.45 14.28 -0.11
CA GLY A 29 4.34 15.37 0.29
C GLY A 29 5.63 15.51 -0.51
N THR A 30 5.85 14.72 -1.55
CA THR A 30 7.00 14.88 -2.46
C THR A 30 6.82 16.07 -3.42
N GLY A 31 5.60 16.45 -3.73
CA GLY A 31 5.23 17.47 -4.72
C GLY A 31 5.45 17.01 -6.17
N LEU A 32 6.42 16.14 -6.42
CA LEU A 32 6.78 15.72 -7.78
C LEU A 32 5.70 14.86 -8.43
N PHE A 33 5.18 13.88 -7.70
CA PHE A 33 4.14 12.97 -8.20
C PHE A 33 2.81 13.70 -8.37
N GLU A 34 2.46 14.58 -7.45
CA GLU A 34 1.23 15.38 -7.47
C GLU A 34 1.21 16.32 -8.71
N VAL A 35 2.32 17.05 -8.92
CA VAL A 35 2.45 17.96 -10.06
C VAL A 35 2.49 17.18 -11.37
N GLY A 36 3.28 16.09 -11.44
CA GLY A 36 3.34 15.23 -12.62
C GLY A 36 1.99 14.62 -12.98
N ALA A 37 1.24 14.11 -11.97
CA ALA A 37 -0.10 13.56 -12.15
C ALA A 37 -1.07 14.62 -12.70
N PHE A 38 -1.04 15.84 -12.12
CA PHE A 38 -1.90 16.94 -12.57
C PHE A 38 -1.68 17.27 -14.05
N PHE A 39 -0.43 17.43 -14.48
CA PHE A 39 -0.14 17.75 -15.88
C PHE A 39 -0.49 16.59 -16.83
N CYS A 40 -0.15 15.34 -16.48
CA CYS A 40 -0.51 14.20 -17.29
C CYS A 40 -2.02 14.02 -17.42
N LEU A 41 -2.78 14.18 -16.33
CA LEU A 41 -4.23 14.06 -16.36
C LEU A 41 -4.90 15.23 -17.10
N ALA A 42 -4.36 16.43 -16.99
CA ALA A 42 -4.85 17.58 -17.77
C ALA A 42 -4.65 17.36 -19.28
N LEU A 43 -3.47 16.87 -19.70
CA LEU A 43 -3.20 16.54 -21.11
C LEU A 43 -4.06 15.35 -21.58
N ALA A 44 -4.22 14.32 -20.76
CA ALA A 44 -5.10 13.20 -21.06
C ALA A 44 -6.56 13.65 -21.18
N GLY A 45 -7.03 14.53 -20.29
CA GLY A 45 -8.37 15.11 -20.36
C GLY A 45 -8.61 15.88 -21.66
N TYR A 46 -7.62 16.67 -22.10
CA TYR A 46 -7.66 17.32 -23.39
C TYR A 46 -7.78 16.32 -24.55
N ALA A 47 -6.97 15.25 -24.52
CA ALA A 47 -7.03 14.21 -25.54
C ALA A 47 -8.38 13.49 -25.55
N VAL A 48 -8.90 13.09 -24.40
CA VAL A 48 -10.20 12.43 -24.24
C VAL A 48 -11.35 13.33 -24.72
N TYR A 49 -11.26 14.64 -24.49
CA TYR A 49 -12.27 15.59 -24.96
C TYR A 49 -12.34 15.67 -26.49
N ASN A 50 -11.19 15.56 -27.17
CA ASN A 50 -11.09 15.68 -28.63
C ASN A 50 -11.18 14.32 -29.36
N LEU A 51 -10.87 13.21 -28.70
CA LEU A 51 -10.98 11.86 -29.22
C LEU A 51 -12.31 11.25 -28.81
N SER A 52 -13.03 10.66 -29.75
CA SER A 52 -14.19 9.82 -29.42
C SER A 52 -13.73 8.58 -28.64
N PHE A 53 -14.51 8.17 -27.66
CA PHE A 53 -14.18 6.97 -26.87
C PHE A 53 -15.35 5.99 -26.78
N ASN A 54 -15.03 4.73 -26.50
CA ASN A 54 -16.01 3.66 -26.38
C ASN A 54 -16.42 3.45 -24.91
N TRP A 55 -17.67 3.70 -24.58
CA TRP A 55 -18.21 3.50 -23.22
C TRP A 55 -18.05 2.08 -22.71
N TRP A 56 -18.24 1.07 -23.58
CA TRP A 56 -18.07 -0.33 -23.20
C TRP A 56 -16.62 -0.68 -22.83
N ALA A 57 -15.63 -0.03 -23.45
CA ALA A 57 -14.24 -0.21 -23.14
C ALA A 57 -13.92 0.32 -21.72
N ILE A 58 -14.51 1.46 -21.34
CA ILE A 58 -14.42 1.98 -19.97
C ILE A 58 -15.01 0.99 -18.96
N VAL A 59 -16.15 0.38 -19.29
CA VAL A 59 -16.76 -0.66 -18.43
C VAL A 59 -15.81 -1.84 -18.26
N LEU A 60 -15.12 -2.30 -19.30
CA LEU A 60 -14.11 -3.37 -19.19
C LEU A 60 -12.93 -2.96 -18.31
N LEU A 61 -12.45 -1.71 -18.44
CA LEU A 61 -11.37 -1.19 -17.58
C LEU A 61 -11.79 -1.19 -16.12
N VAL A 62 -12.98 -0.72 -15.79
CA VAL A 62 -13.51 -0.76 -14.42
C VAL A 62 -13.70 -2.19 -13.94
N LEU A 63 -14.24 -3.06 -14.78
CA LEU A 63 -14.46 -4.47 -14.43
C LEU A 63 -13.14 -5.21 -14.15
N SER A 64 -12.04 -4.82 -14.78
CA SER A 64 -10.71 -5.41 -14.57
C SER A 64 -10.21 -5.26 -13.12
N VAL A 65 -10.70 -4.24 -12.40
CA VAL A 65 -10.32 -4.00 -10.99
C VAL A 65 -10.81 -5.13 -10.07
N VAL A 66 -11.94 -5.74 -10.37
CA VAL A 66 -12.53 -6.81 -9.56
C VAL A 66 -11.57 -8.02 -9.45
N PRO A 67 -11.17 -8.67 -10.55
CA PRO A 67 -10.21 -9.78 -10.47
C PRO A 67 -8.84 -9.33 -9.96
N PHE A 68 -8.44 -8.07 -10.17
CA PHE A 68 -7.20 -7.54 -9.60
C PHE A 68 -7.23 -7.57 -8.08
N ILE A 69 -8.30 -7.07 -7.45
CA ILE A 69 -8.48 -7.10 -5.98
C ILE A 69 -8.47 -8.56 -5.48
N TYR A 70 -9.17 -9.47 -6.16
CA TYR A 70 -9.15 -10.89 -5.79
C TYR A 70 -7.75 -11.52 -5.88
N SER A 71 -6.93 -11.09 -6.84
CA SER A 71 -5.53 -11.58 -6.98
C SER A 71 -4.64 -11.19 -5.80
N ILE A 72 -4.92 -10.04 -5.17
CA ILE A 72 -4.21 -9.58 -3.98
C ILE A 72 -4.64 -10.39 -2.75
N GLN A 73 -5.94 -10.59 -2.57
CA GLN A 73 -6.50 -11.28 -1.41
C GLN A 73 -6.23 -12.79 -1.40
N LYS A 74 -6.12 -13.41 -2.58
CA LYS A 74 -5.94 -14.86 -2.75
C LYS A 74 -4.65 -15.19 -3.51
N PRO A 75 -3.46 -15.14 -2.86
CA PRO A 75 -2.16 -15.21 -3.52
C PRO A 75 -1.88 -16.53 -4.26
N LYS A 76 -2.64 -17.60 -4.02
CA LYS A 76 -2.46 -18.91 -4.69
C LYS A 76 -3.20 -19.03 -6.04
N ARG A 77 -3.90 -17.98 -6.48
CA ARG A 77 -4.70 -17.98 -7.70
C ARG A 77 -4.27 -16.87 -8.66
N GLU A 78 -3.11 -17.05 -9.28
CA GLU A 78 -2.55 -16.13 -10.28
C GLU A 78 -3.45 -15.93 -11.50
N LEU A 79 -4.41 -16.84 -11.74
CA LEU A 79 -5.40 -16.72 -12.80
C LEU A 79 -6.20 -15.41 -12.73
N TYR A 80 -6.48 -14.89 -11.52
CA TYR A 80 -7.20 -13.62 -11.37
C TYR A 80 -6.37 -12.43 -11.86
N LEU A 81 -5.05 -12.47 -11.65
CA LEU A 81 -4.17 -11.44 -12.21
C LEU A 81 -4.16 -11.50 -13.74
N GLY A 82 -4.02 -12.71 -14.29
CA GLY A 82 -4.11 -12.92 -15.75
C GLY A 82 -5.44 -12.41 -16.34
N LEU A 83 -6.56 -12.73 -15.69
CA LEU A 83 -7.88 -12.25 -16.11
C LEU A 83 -7.99 -10.71 -16.06
N SER A 84 -7.44 -10.08 -14.99
CA SER A 84 -7.39 -8.63 -14.89
C SER A 84 -6.60 -8.01 -16.04
N ILE A 85 -5.41 -8.57 -16.35
CA ILE A 85 -4.58 -8.07 -17.45
C ILE A 85 -5.30 -8.20 -18.80
N VAL A 86 -5.97 -9.32 -19.05
CA VAL A 86 -6.74 -9.50 -20.30
C VAL A 86 -7.83 -8.45 -20.43
N LEU A 87 -8.60 -8.19 -19.37
CA LEU A 87 -9.64 -7.15 -19.37
C LEU A 87 -9.06 -5.76 -19.55
N LEU A 88 -7.92 -5.47 -18.91
CA LEU A 88 -7.21 -4.21 -19.09
C LEU A 88 -6.73 -4.02 -20.52
N VAL A 89 -6.12 -5.03 -21.12
CA VAL A 89 -5.64 -4.97 -22.50
C VAL A 89 -6.81 -4.75 -23.47
N LEU A 90 -7.90 -5.51 -23.33
CA LEU A 90 -9.08 -5.35 -24.18
C LEU A 90 -9.70 -3.96 -24.03
N GLY A 91 -9.90 -3.50 -22.80
CA GLY A 91 -10.41 -2.16 -22.54
C GLY A 91 -9.50 -1.06 -23.08
N SER A 92 -8.18 -1.22 -22.97
CA SER A 92 -7.20 -0.24 -23.46
C SER A 92 -7.13 -0.17 -24.99
N VAL A 93 -7.11 -1.33 -25.66
CA VAL A 93 -7.02 -1.41 -27.14
C VAL A 93 -8.21 -0.70 -27.82
N PHE A 94 -9.39 -0.83 -27.23
CA PHE A 94 -10.62 -0.25 -27.76
C PHE A 94 -11.07 1.02 -27.02
N LEU A 95 -10.23 1.60 -26.20
CA LEU A 95 -10.59 2.79 -25.40
C LEU A 95 -11.06 3.94 -26.28
N PHE A 96 -10.31 4.25 -27.32
CA PHE A 96 -10.69 5.30 -28.28
C PHE A 96 -11.45 4.70 -29.44
N ALA A 97 -12.43 5.45 -29.93
CA ALA A 97 -13.22 5.05 -31.10
C ALA A 97 -12.50 5.50 -32.39
N VAL A 98 -12.30 4.52 -33.27
CA VAL A 98 -11.86 4.75 -34.67
C VAL A 98 -12.93 4.11 -35.55
N ASP A 99 -13.05 4.56 -36.78
CA ASP A 99 -14.05 4.04 -37.74
C ASP A 99 -14.07 2.50 -37.80
N GLY A 100 -15.18 1.94 -37.41
CA GLY A 100 -15.41 0.49 -37.32
C GLY A 100 -14.84 -0.11 -36.01
N TRP A 101 -14.68 -1.45 -36.02
CA TRP A 101 -14.15 -2.24 -34.90
C TRP A 101 -12.61 -2.32 -34.90
N LYS A 102 -11.94 -1.28 -35.37
CA LYS A 102 -10.48 -1.28 -35.41
C LYS A 102 -9.91 -0.86 -34.05
N PRO A 103 -8.83 -1.53 -33.60
CA PRO A 103 -8.12 -1.12 -32.40
C PRO A 103 -7.50 0.28 -32.61
N ALA A 104 -7.84 1.22 -31.75
CA ALA A 104 -7.28 2.57 -31.79
C ALA A 104 -5.89 2.60 -31.16
N VAL A 105 -5.71 1.91 -30.04
CA VAL A 105 -4.42 1.74 -29.39
C VAL A 105 -3.76 0.46 -29.91
N ASN A 106 -2.47 0.53 -30.21
CA ASN A 106 -1.72 -0.64 -30.65
C ASN A 106 -1.79 -1.76 -29.60
N PRO A 107 -2.27 -2.97 -29.97
CA PRO A 107 -2.41 -4.09 -29.03
C PRO A 107 -1.13 -4.48 -28.31
N PHE A 108 0.03 -4.34 -28.97
CA PHE A 108 1.32 -4.62 -28.36
C PHE A 108 1.67 -3.58 -27.28
N VAL A 109 1.42 -2.30 -27.55
CA VAL A 109 1.61 -1.21 -26.55
C VAL A 109 0.69 -1.44 -25.37
N ALA A 110 -0.60 -1.73 -25.61
CA ALA A 110 -1.56 -2.02 -24.56
C ALA A 110 -1.17 -3.23 -23.70
N LEU A 111 -0.69 -4.31 -24.34
CA LEU A 111 -0.26 -5.53 -23.64
C LEU A 111 0.95 -5.26 -22.73
N VAL A 112 1.98 -4.62 -23.27
CA VAL A 112 3.21 -4.36 -22.51
C VAL A 112 2.93 -3.41 -21.36
N THR A 113 2.26 -2.29 -21.60
CA THR A 113 1.97 -1.30 -20.56
C THR A 113 1.02 -1.84 -19.50
N SER A 114 -0.08 -2.49 -19.88
CA SER A 114 -1.03 -3.10 -18.93
C SER A 114 -0.36 -4.20 -18.11
N GLY A 115 0.47 -5.03 -18.72
CA GLY A 115 1.22 -6.08 -18.04
C GLY A 115 2.22 -5.52 -17.01
N LEU A 116 3.01 -4.53 -17.41
CA LEU A 116 3.98 -3.88 -16.53
C LEU A 116 3.30 -3.18 -15.35
N ILE A 117 2.28 -2.36 -15.63
CA ILE A 117 1.58 -1.61 -14.59
C ILE A 117 0.83 -2.55 -13.63
N SER A 118 0.11 -3.55 -14.15
CA SER A 118 -0.60 -4.51 -13.31
C SER A 118 0.34 -5.31 -12.42
N THR A 119 1.47 -5.77 -12.96
CA THR A 119 2.47 -6.51 -12.18
C THR A 119 3.11 -5.61 -11.13
N PHE A 120 3.48 -4.39 -11.49
CA PHE A 120 4.04 -3.42 -10.56
C PHE A 120 3.07 -3.11 -9.41
N LEU A 121 1.82 -2.74 -9.74
CA LEU A 121 0.81 -2.45 -8.74
C LEU A 121 0.50 -3.67 -7.86
N TRP A 122 0.44 -4.87 -8.44
CA TRP A 122 0.24 -6.09 -7.68
C TRP A 122 1.33 -6.32 -6.63
N ILE A 123 2.61 -6.11 -7.01
CA ILE A 123 3.74 -6.22 -6.07
C ILE A 123 3.64 -5.16 -4.97
N VAL A 124 3.41 -3.90 -5.35
CA VAL A 124 3.36 -2.78 -4.40
C VAL A 124 2.21 -2.96 -3.42
N VAL A 125 0.98 -3.15 -3.92
CA VAL A 125 -0.20 -3.27 -3.06
C VAL A 125 -0.10 -4.49 -2.16
N ARG A 126 0.35 -5.64 -2.68
CA ARG A 126 0.52 -6.85 -1.89
C ARG A 126 1.54 -6.65 -0.76
N LYS A 127 2.67 -6.02 -1.03
CA LYS A 127 3.67 -5.71 0.01
C LYS A 127 3.12 -4.72 1.03
N THR A 128 2.42 -3.69 0.60
CA THR A 128 1.80 -2.70 1.51
C THR A 128 0.78 -3.37 2.44
N VAL A 129 -0.08 -4.24 1.91
CA VAL A 129 -1.05 -5.00 2.72
C VAL A 129 -0.35 -5.93 3.70
N GLN A 130 0.73 -6.61 3.28
CA GLN A 130 1.51 -7.48 4.18
C GLN A 130 2.12 -6.69 5.35
N VAL A 131 2.71 -5.53 5.08
CA VAL A 131 3.31 -4.67 6.12
C VAL A 131 2.22 -4.11 7.03
N ALA A 132 1.10 -3.63 6.49
CA ALA A 132 -0.01 -3.12 7.28
C ALA A 132 -0.69 -4.19 8.15
N SER A 133 -0.64 -5.45 7.73
CA SER A 133 -1.20 -6.60 8.46
C SER A 133 -0.18 -7.28 9.37
N ALA A 134 1.10 -6.91 9.29
CA ALA A 134 2.11 -7.40 10.20
C ALA A 134 1.81 -6.88 11.61
N ARG A 135 1.89 -7.78 12.60
CA ARG A 135 1.79 -7.37 14.00
C ARG A 135 2.91 -6.35 14.28
N PRO A 136 2.62 -5.30 15.07
CA PRO A 136 3.67 -4.37 15.49
C PRO A 136 4.83 -5.18 16.08
N THR A 137 6.04 -4.89 15.65
CA THR A 137 7.27 -5.56 16.15
C THR A 137 7.44 -5.33 17.66
N HIS A 138 6.82 -4.28 18.18
CA HIS A 138 6.68 -3.96 19.60
C HIS A 138 5.27 -4.26 20.07
N ASP A 139 4.90 -5.54 20.10
CA ASP A 139 3.68 -5.97 20.81
C ASP A 139 3.98 -5.91 22.30
N LEU A 140 3.65 -4.76 22.89
CA LEU A 140 3.89 -4.50 24.31
C LEU A 140 3.12 -5.45 25.24
N GLU A 141 2.14 -6.20 24.71
CA GLU A 141 1.46 -7.27 25.43
C GLU A 141 2.37 -8.48 25.67
N LEU A 142 3.38 -8.67 24.83
CA LEU A 142 4.38 -9.73 25.01
C LEU A 142 5.29 -9.49 26.24
N LEU A 143 5.32 -8.26 26.77
CA LEU A 143 6.07 -7.97 27.99
C LEU A 143 5.40 -8.53 29.24
N MET A 144 4.10 -8.83 29.21
CA MET A 144 3.39 -9.39 30.36
C MET A 144 3.91 -10.81 30.69
N GLY A 145 4.22 -11.01 31.97
CA GLY A 145 4.76 -12.27 32.48
C GLY A 145 6.27 -12.44 32.30
N LEU A 146 6.95 -11.55 31.55
CA LEU A 146 8.39 -11.60 31.43
C LEU A 146 9.08 -11.23 32.72
N THR A 147 10.27 -11.79 32.91
CA THR A 147 11.17 -11.46 34.00
C THR A 147 12.19 -10.42 33.56
N GLY A 148 12.64 -9.60 34.50
CA GLY A 148 13.65 -8.57 34.28
C GLY A 148 14.37 -8.21 35.57
N GLU A 149 15.09 -7.11 35.54
CA GLU A 149 15.88 -6.60 36.66
C GLU A 149 15.49 -5.15 36.96
N ALA A 150 15.30 -4.83 38.24
CA ALA A 150 15.12 -3.46 38.71
C ALA A 150 16.43 -2.67 38.58
N ARG A 151 16.44 -1.59 37.81
CA ARG A 151 17.61 -0.73 37.65
C ARG A 151 17.65 0.43 38.65
N SER A 152 16.53 0.73 39.24
CA SER A 152 16.42 1.67 40.38
C SER A 152 15.55 1.09 41.48
N ASN A 153 15.49 1.74 42.63
CA ASN A 153 14.45 1.41 43.60
C ASN A 153 13.08 1.72 43.01
N ILE A 154 12.15 0.80 43.14
CA ILE A 154 10.81 0.92 42.58
C ILE A 154 9.78 0.95 43.71
N TYR A 155 8.90 1.91 43.68
CA TYR A 155 7.68 1.97 44.47
C TYR A 155 6.60 2.68 43.63
N GLU A 156 6.44 3.99 43.74
CA GLU A 156 5.55 4.76 42.87
C GLU A 156 6.13 4.97 41.47
N GLU A 157 7.46 5.20 41.40
CA GLU A 157 8.22 5.36 40.17
C GLU A 157 9.56 4.62 40.27
N GLY A 158 9.98 4.07 39.14
CA GLY A 158 11.26 3.39 39.02
C GLY A 158 11.53 2.96 37.58
N SER A 159 12.64 2.25 37.38
CA SER A 159 13.03 1.73 36.07
C SER A 159 13.43 0.26 36.15
N VAL A 160 13.04 -0.49 35.10
CA VAL A 160 13.36 -1.90 34.95
C VAL A 160 13.95 -2.19 33.58
N TYR A 161 14.77 -3.21 33.54
CA TYR A 161 15.31 -3.74 32.28
C TYR A 161 14.59 -5.05 31.95
N VAL A 162 13.80 -5.04 30.89
CA VAL A 162 12.97 -6.17 30.44
C VAL A 162 13.11 -6.35 28.94
N ALA A 163 13.28 -7.57 28.46
CA ALA A 163 13.37 -7.90 27.05
C ALA A 163 14.42 -7.10 26.24
N GLY A 164 15.52 -6.69 26.89
CA GLY A 164 16.58 -5.93 26.21
C GLY A 164 16.41 -4.41 26.23
N GLU A 165 15.35 -3.88 26.84
CA GLU A 165 15.00 -2.46 26.86
C GLU A 165 14.75 -1.95 28.27
N MET A 166 14.96 -0.62 28.45
CA MET A 166 14.66 0.09 29.69
C MET A 166 13.23 0.59 29.68
N TRP A 167 12.48 0.27 30.74
CA TRP A 167 11.08 0.64 30.92
C TRP A 167 10.87 1.40 32.21
N SER A 168 9.97 2.37 32.21
CA SER A 168 9.43 2.93 33.44
C SER A 168 8.58 1.90 34.13
N ALA A 169 8.73 1.78 35.45
CA ALA A 169 8.04 0.77 36.24
C ALA A 169 7.51 1.36 37.54
N ARG A 170 6.44 0.75 38.03
CA ARG A 170 5.90 0.97 39.39
C ARG A 170 5.54 -0.35 40.04
N SER A 171 5.48 -0.35 41.35
CA SER A 171 5.10 -1.53 42.15
C SER A 171 4.26 -1.08 43.35
N ASN A 172 3.43 -1.97 43.84
CA ASN A 172 2.71 -1.78 45.10
C ASN A 172 3.61 -2.03 46.34
N GLU A 173 4.77 -2.62 46.13
CA GLU A 173 5.77 -2.92 47.16
C GLU A 173 7.10 -2.27 46.83
N HIS A 174 7.90 -1.96 47.87
CA HIS A 174 9.23 -1.42 47.64
C HIS A 174 10.18 -2.50 47.12
N ILE A 175 10.70 -2.34 45.89
CA ILE A 175 11.62 -3.24 45.24
C ILE A 175 12.99 -2.53 45.15
N PRO A 176 14.03 -3.03 45.82
CA PRO A 176 15.39 -2.48 45.70
C PRO A 176 15.97 -2.68 44.31
N ALA A 177 16.84 -1.77 43.90
CA ALA A 177 17.64 -1.90 42.68
C ALA A 177 18.44 -3.22 42.69
N GLY A 178 18.55 -3.87 41.52
CA GLY A 178 19.19 -5.16 41.35
C GLY A 178 18.29 -6.37 41.65
N SER A 179 17.05 -6.16 42.10
CA SER A 179 16.12 -7.25 42.36
C SER A 179 15.57 -7.82 41.04
N SER A 180 15.34 -9.15 41.00
CA SER A 180 14.59 -9.80 39.92
C SER A 180 13.12 -9.43 40.05
N ILE A 181 12.51 -9.07 38.90
CA ILE A 181 11.09 -8.69 38.83
C ILE A 181 10.36 -9.48 37.77
N ARG A 182 9.04 -9.53 37.90
CA ARG A 182 8.11 -10.00 36.88
C ARG A 182 7.13 -8.90 36.51
N VAL A 183 6.86 -8.74 35.23
CA VAL A 183 5.83 -7.83 34.74
C VAL A 183 4.44 -8.45 34.94
N VAL A 184 3.61 -7.79 35.74
CA VAL A 184 2.25 -8.26 36.06
C VAL A 184 1.25 -7.69 35.07
N ARG A 185 1.34 -6.40 34.81
CA ARG A 185 0.46 -5.70 33.87
C ARG A 185 1.12 -4.44 33.34
N ARG A 186 0.48 -3.83 32.36
CA ARG A 186 0.95 -2.59 31.74
C ARG A 186 -0.11 -1.50 31.88
N GLU A 187 0.33 -0.28 32.15
CA GLU A 187 -0.49 0.92 32.19
C GLU A 187 0.13 1.99 31.29
N GLY A 188 -0.31 2.02 30.01
CA GLY A 188 0.31 2.86 29.01
C GLY A 188 1.74 2.44 28.70
N PHE A 189 2.72 3.29 29.01
CA PHE A 189 4.17 3.02 28.88
C PHE A 189 4.84 2.64 30.21
N ILE A 190 4.10 2.45 31.27
CA ILE A 190 4.59 2.04 32.59
C ILE A 190 4.29 0.57 32.82
N LEU A 191 5.30 -0.19 33.22
CA LEU A 191 5.14 -1.58 33.62
C LEU A 191 4.85 -1.67 35.12
N VAL A 192 3.79 -2.37 35.48
CA VAL A 192 3.52 -2.74 36.89
C VAL A 192 4.22 -4.06 37.14
N VAL A 193 5.13 -4.06 38.12
CA VAL A 193 6.02 -5.19 38.41
C VAL A 193 5.88 -5.68 39.85
N GLU A 194 6.18 -6.95 40.04
CA GLU A 194 6.31 -7.58 41.35
C GLU A 194 7.71 -8.15 41.52
N LYS A 195 8.18 -8.23 42.76
CA LYS A 195 9.46 -8.85 43.07
C LYS A 195 9.34 -10.37 42.99
N ILE A 196 10.29 -10.99 42.29
CA ILE A 196 10.47 -12.43 42.33
C ILE A 196 11.42 -12.72 43.49
N GLY A 197 10.93 -13.53 44.46
CA GLY A 197 11.67 -13.88 45.66
C GLY A 197 12.90 -14.71 45.41
#